data_ae8307cbe9eb3b26376b1d9cc872a03e
#
_entry.id   ae8307cbe9eb3b26376b1d9cc872a03e
#
_cell.length_a   1.000
_cell.length_b   1.000
_cell.length_c   1.000
_cell.angle_alpha   90.00
_cell.angle_beta   90.00
_cell.angle_gamma   90.00
#
_symmetry.space_group_name_H-M   'P 1'
#
loop_
_entity.id
_entity.type
_entity.pdbx_description
1 polymer ?
#
loop_
_entity_poly.entity_id
_entity_poly.type
_entity_poly.pdbx_seq_one_letter_code
_entity_poly.pdbx_strand_id
1 'polypeptide(L)'
;MQSSPSQTAKPEPATSFLTLFTAVMLPMFMAAVDQTLLATATPRIASELGGLTDTAWIAVGYLLASTITTPLYGRLGDRFGRRNVMLGALAIFAAGSLACALTTSMPLLIASRVLQGLGGGGLMVLSQALIGELVPPW
;
A
#
# COMPACT_ATOMS: atom_id res chain seq x y z
N MET A 1 -21.27 23.54 44.24
CA MET A 1 -20.43 22.36 43.96
C MET A 1 -20.52 22.01 42.51
N GLN A 2 -19.62 22.54 41.70
CA GLN A 2 -19.55 22.20 40.26
C GLN A 2 -18.46 21.16 40.09
N SER A 3 -18.89 19.94 39.76
CA SER A 3 -17.99 18.87 39.34
C SER A 3 -17.38 19.24 38.03
N SER A 4 -16.11 19.56 38.03
CA SER A 4 -15.32 19.71 36.80
C SER A 4 -15.39 18.42 35.98
N PRO A 5 -15.73 18.49 34.67
CA PRO A 5 -15.60 17.30 33.82
C PRO A 5 -14.12 16.94 33.75
N SER A 6 -13.83 15.70 34.05
CA SER A 6 -12.51 15.11 33.89
C SER A 6 -12.04 15.37 32.47
N GLN A 7 -11.07 16.24 32.33
CA GLN A 7 -10.36 16.38 31.06
C GLN A 7 -9.70 15.04 30.75
N THR A 8 -10.32 14.31 29.85
CA THR A 8 -9.64 13.17 29.23
C THR A 8 -8.35 13.68 28.65
N ALA A 9 -7.24 13.26 29.21
CA ALA A 9 -5.92 13.63 28.75
C ALA A 9 -5.82 13.36 27.23
N LYS A 10 -5.72 14.43 26.44
CA LYS A 10 -5.39 14.30 25.01
C LYS A 10 -4.06 13.57 24.93
N PRO A 11 -3.96 12.52 24.10
CA PRO A 11 -2.68 11.88 23.87
C PRO A 11 -1.64 12.90 23.46
N GLU A 12 -0.46 12.79 24.01
CA GLU A 12 0.64 13.68 23.73
C GLU A 12 0.85 13.81 22.21
N PRO A 13 0.89 15.01 21.65
CA PRO A 13 0.93 15.20 20.20
C PRO A 13 2.17 14.60 19.54
N ALA A 14 3.30 14.52 20.26
CA ALA A 14 4.53 13.98 19.71
C ALA A 14 4.48 12.46 19.50
N THR A 15 3.91 11.70 20.46
CA THR A 15 3.81 10.25 20.36
C THR A 15 2.83 9.85 19.23
N SER A 16 1.74 10.56 19.13
CA SER A 16 0.74 10.34 18.08
C SER A 16 1.32 10.62 16.69
N PHE A 17 2.08 11.71 16.55
CA PHE A 17 2.73 12.08 15.30
C PHE A 17 3.74 11.01 14.84
N LEU A 18 4.62 10.56 15.74
CA LEU A 18 5.62 9.53 15.42
C LEU A 18 4.97 8.21 15.04
N THR A 19 3.95 7.79 15.75
CA THR A 19 3.21 6.55 15.44
C THR A 19 2.56 6.63 14.05
N LEU A 20 1.88 7.72 13.76
CA LEU A 20 1.23 7.94 12.47
C LEU A 20 2.25 8.10 11.34
N PHE A 21 3.32 8.82 11.58
CA PHE A 21 4.40 8.99 10.62
C PHE A 21 5.00 7.63 10.23
N THR A 22 5.32 6.79 11.22
CA THR A 22 5.85 5.45 10.99
C THR A 22 4.84 4.58 10.26
N ALA A 23 3.58 4.64 10.63
CA ALA A 23 2.51 3.87 10.01
C ALA A 23 2.30 4.23 8.53
N VAL A 24 2.59 5.47 8.15
CA VAL A 24 2.52 5.92 6.76
C VAL A 24 3.81 5.64 5.99
N MET A 25 4.95 5.95 6.61
CA MET A 25 6.26 5.84 5.94
C MET A 25 6.67 4.40 5.68
N LEU A 26 6.37 3.49 6.60
CA LEU A 26 6.77 2.09 6.45
C LEU A 26 6.13 1.41 5.24
N PRO A 27 4.80 1.48 5.04
CA PRO A 27 4.19 0.93 3.83
C PRO A 27 4.67 1.59 2.54
N MET A 28 4.86 2.90 2.55
CA MET A 28 5.39 3.62 1.38
C MET A 28 6.81 3.17 1.04
N PHE A 29 7.65 3.02 2.06
CA PHE A 29 9.01 2.52 1.90
C PHE A 29 9.01 1.09 1.33
N MET A 30 8.17 0.21 1.87
CA MET A 30 8.03 -1.16 1.37
C MET A 30 7.58 -1.20 -0.08
N ALA A 31 6.62 -0.37 -0.46
CA ALA A 31 6.17 -0.27 -1.84
C ALA A 31 7.30 0.23 -2.77
N ALA A 32 8.07 1.21 -2.33
CA ALA A 32 9.20 1.74 -3.10
C ALA A 32 10.32 0.71 -3.28
N VAL A 33 10.66 -0.02 -2.22
CA VAL A 33 11.65 -1.11 -2.26
C VAL A 33 11.20 -2.21 -3.21
N ASP A 34 9.95 -2.61 -3.13
CA ASP A 34 9.37 -3.62 -3.99
C ASP A 34 9.47 -3.22 -5.47
N GLN A 35 9.12 -1.99 -5.82
CA GLN A 35 9.24 -1.48 -7.19
C GLN A 35 10.69 -1.47 -7.67
N THR A 36 11.62 -1.10 -6.82
CA THR A 36 13.04 -1.06 -7.14
C THR A 36 13.59 -2.47 -7.36
N LEU A 37 13.25 -3.41 -6.47
CA LEU A 37 13.65 -4.81 -6.59
C LEU A 37 13.11 -5.43 -7.87
N LEU A 38 11.86 -5.16 -8.18
CA LEU A 38 11.25 -5.68 -9.40
C LEU A 38 11.92 -5.10 -10.66
N ALA A 39 12.20 -3.81 -10.67
CA ALA A 39 12.89 -3.15 -11.79
C ALA A 39 14.27 -3.77 -12.05
N THR A 40 15.02 -4.10 -11.00
CA THR A 40 16.33 -4.74 -11.13
C THR A 40 16.23 -6.21 -11.52
N ALA A 41 15.17 -6.91 -11.10
CA ALA A 41 14.95 -8.32 -11.40
C ALA A 41 14.32 -8.57 -12.77
N THR A 42 13.67 -7.56 -13.37
CA THR A 42 12.93 -7.69 -14.64
C THR A 42 13.76 -8.29 -15.77
N PRO A 43 15.03 -7.87 -16.05
CA PRO A 43 15.80 -8.48 -17.12
C PRO A 43 16.05 -9.97 -16.90
N ARG A 44 16.28 -10.37 -15.67
CA ARG A 44 16.50 -11.78 -15.30
C ARG A 44 15.21 -12.59 -15.43
N ILE A 45 14.10 -12.04 -15.00
CA ILE A 45 12.78 -12.66 -15.15
C ILE A 45 12.46 -12.87 -16.62
N ALA A 46 12.74 -11.88 -17.48
CA ALA A 46 12.52 -11.97 -18.92
C ALA A 46 13.33 -13.09 -19.56
N SER A 47 14.57 -13.32 -19.13
CA SER A 47 15.44 -14.36 -19.66
C SER A 47 15.06 -15.76 -19.17
N GLU A 48 14.55 -15.90 -17.94
CA GLU A 48 14.24 -17.20 -17.33
C GLU A 48 12.81 -17.68 -17.58
N LEU A 49 11.83 -16.75 -17.59
CA LEU A 49 10.41 -17.12 -17.62
C LEU A 49 9.68 -16.84 -18.94
N GLY A 50 10.27 -16.11 -19.86
CA GLY A 50 9.63 -15.84 -21.16
C GLY A 50 9.99 -14.49 -21.73
N GLY A 51 9.44 -14.13 -22.87
CA GLY A 51 9.86 -13.00 -23.70
C GLY A 51 9.59 -11.61 -23.12
N LEU A 52 10.18 -10.61 -23.76
CA LEU A 52 10.09 -9.20 -23.40
C LEU A 52 8.64 -8.66 -23.37
N THR A 53 7.75 -9.23 -24.18
CA THR A 53 6.35 -8.79 -24.26
C THR A 53 5.61 -9.09 -22.96
N ASP A 54 5.83 -10.26 -22.37
CA ASP A 54 5.18 -10.68 -21.12
C ASP A 54 5.71 -9.89 -19.92
N THR A 55 6.96 -9.45 -19.99
CA THR A 55 7.59 -8.64 -18.96
C THR A 55 6.89 -7.29 -18.80
N ALA A 56 6.43 -6.70 -19.88
CA ALA A 56 5.67 -5.45 -19.84
C ALA A 56 4.36 -5.60 -19.05
N TRP A 57 3.72 -6.75 -19.12
CA TRP A 57 2.48 -7.01 -18.39
C TRP A 57 2.65 -7.04 -16.87
N ILE A 58 3.85 -7.34 -16.38
CA ILE A 58 4.15 -7.30 -14.94
C ILE A 58 3.91 -5.89 -14.40
N ALA A 59 4.47 -4.88 -15.06
CA ALA A 59 4.29 -3.50 -14.67
C ALA A 59 2.88 -2.99 -14.96
N VAL A 60 2.34 -3.30 -16.15
CA VAL A 60 1.01 -2.88 -16.59
C VAL A 60 -0.07 -3.46 -15.68
N GLY A 61 0.02 -4.74 -15.34
CA GLY A 61 -0.93 -5.39 -14.41
C GLY A 61 -0.97 -4.70 -13.06
N TYR A 62 0.18 -4.38 -12.50
CA TYR A 62 0.26 -3.64 -11.25
C TYR A 62 -0.37 -2.25 -11.36
N LEU A 63 0.00 -1.48 -12.39
CA LEU A 63 -0.49 -0.12 -12.60
C LEU A 63 -2.00 -0.09 -12.83
N LEU A 64 -2.53 -1.00 -13.64
CA LEU A 64 -3.98 -1.09 -13.88
C LEU A 64 -4.75 -1.42 -12.60
N ALA A 65 -4.29 -2.43 -11.86
CA ALA A 65 -4.92 -2.82 -10.61
C ALA A 65 -4.88 -1.66 -9.58
N SER A 66 -3.74 -0.99 -9.44
CA SER A 66 -3.58 0.16 -8.56
C SER A 66 -4.52 1.30 -8.95
N THR A 67 -4.60 1.61 -10.24
CA THR A 67 -5.42 2.71 -10.76
C THR A 67 -6.91 2.45 -10.53
N ILE A 68 -7.35 1.22 -10.78
CA ILE A 68 -8.77 0.84 -10.60
C ILE A 68 -9.14 0.85 -9.12
N THR A 69 -8.26 0.39 -8.24
CA THR A 69 -8.55 0.28 -6.82
C THR A 69 -8.39 1.58 -6.05
N THR A 70 -7.65 2.54 -6.57
CA THR A 70 -7.40 3.83 -5.93
C THR A 70 -8.70 4.53 -5.47
N PRO A 71 -9.71 4.80 -6.34
CA PRO A 71 -10.95 5.42 -5.90
C PRO A 71 -11.77 4.53 -4.98
N LEU A 72 -11.68 3.22 -5.16
CA LEU A 72 -12.39 2.26 -4.32
C LEU A 72 -11.88 2.30 -2.89
N TYR A 73 -10.57 2.34 -2.69
CA TYR A 73 -9.96 2.45 -1.37
C TYR A 73 -10.27 3.79 -0.70
N GLY A 74 -10.34 4.86 -1.47
CA GLY A 74 -10.75 6.16 -0.96
C GLY A 74 -12.14 6.08 -0.31
N ARG A 75 -13.09 5.48 -1.00
CA ARG A 75 -14.46 5.28 -0.48
C ARG A 75 -14.51 4.33 0.71
N LEU A 76 -13.77 3.23 0.63
CA LEU A 76 -13.70 2.27 1.73
C LEU A 76 -13.07 2.88 2.98
N GLY A 77 -12.03 3.69 2.81
CA GLY A 77 -11.40 4.40 3.91
C GLY A 77 -12.34 5.37 4.61
N ASP A 78 -13.17 6.07 3.86
CA ASP A 78 -14.19 6.97 4.42
C ASP A 78 -15.29 6.22 5.15
N ARG A 79 -15.64 5.02 4.70
CA ARG A 79 -16.73 4.22 5.26
C ARG A 79 -16.32 3.37 6.47
N PHE A 80 -15.19 2.69 6.40
CA PHE A 80 -14.72 1.72 7.41
C PHE A 80 -13.58 2.23 8.28
N GLY A 81 -13.11 3.44 8.04
CA GLY A 81 -11.96 3.98 8.71
C GLY A 81 -10.67 3.70 7.95
N ARG A 82 -9.87 4.73 7.76
CA ARG A 82 -8.64 4.68 6.96
C ARG A 82 -7.62 3.67 7.51
N ARG A 83 -7.50 3.61 8.83
CA ARG A 83 -6.56 2.69 9.47
C ARG A 83 -6.89 1.23 9.18
N ASN A 84 -8.15 0.83 9.33
CA ASN A 84 -8.59 -0.56 9.13
C ASN A 84 -8.43 -0.98 7.67
N VAL A 85 -8.81 -0.11 6.74
CA VAL A 85 -8.67 -0.37 5.31
C VAL A 85 -7.20 -0.41 4.90
N MET A 86 -6.35 0.44 5.51
CA MET A 86 -4.91 0.43 5.28
C MET A 86 -4.25 -0.88 5.71
N LEU A 87 -4.64 -1.41 6.85
CA LEU A 87 -4.16 -2.73 7.31
C LEU A 87 -4.57 -3.84 6.35
N GLY A 88 -5.80 -3.79 5.84
CA GLY A 88 -6.27 -4.73 4.82
C GLY A 88 -5.48 -4.62 3.51
N ALA A 89 -5.24 -3.40 3.06
CA ALA A 89 -4.43 -3.15 1.86
C ALA A 89 -2.98 -3.64 2.03
N LEU A 90 -2.40 -3.43 3.20
CA LEU A 90 -1.06 -3.92 3.52
C LEU A 90 -1.01 -5.45 3.53
N ALA A 91 -2.04 -6.11 4.06
CA ALA A 91 -2.15 -7.56 4.05
C ALA A 91 -2.23 -8.10 2.62
N ILE A 92 -3.03 -7.48 1.76
CA ILE A 92 -3.13 -7.85 0.34
C ILE A 92 -1.79 -7.65 -0.38
N PHE A 93 -1.13 -6.53 -0.14
CA PHE A 93 0.18 -6.23 -0.70
C PHE A 93 1.22 -7.26 -0.29
N ALA A 94 1.28 -7.59 1.00
CA ALA A 94 2.20 -8.59 1.53
C ALA A 94 1.92 -9.98 0.95
N ALA A 95 0.65 -10.38 0.84
CA ALA A 95 0.25 -11.64 0.23
C ALA A 95 0.66 -11.71 -1.25
N GLY A 96 0.44 -10.62 -1.99
CA GLY A 96 0.87 -10.50 -3.39
C GLY A 96 2.39 -10.58 -3.55
N SER A 97 3.12 -9.93 -2.65
CA SER A 97 4.59 -9.97 -2.64
C SER A 97 5.11 -11.38 -2.37
N LEU A 98 4.53 -12.08 -1.39
CA LEU A 98 4.87 -13.47 -1.10
C LEU A 98 4.55 -14.38 -2.29
N ALA A 99 3.40 -14.20 -2.91
CA ALA A 99 3.02 -14.95 -4.11
C ALA A 99 4.01 -14.70 -5.25
N CYS A 100 4.47 -13.46 -5.46
CA CYS A 100 5.52 -13.15 -6.45
C CYS A 100 6.81 -13.91 -6.18
N ALA A 101 7.22 -14.03 -4.92
CA ALA A 101 8.44 -14.75 -4.52
C ALA A 101 8.34 -16.25 -4.77
N LEU A 102 7.14 -16.82 -4.69
CA LEU A 102 6.89 -18.25 -4.85
C LEU A 102 6.52 -18.64 -6.28
N THR A 103 6.38 -17.69 -7.21
CA THR A 103 6.00 -18.00 -8.59
C THR A 103 7.13 -18.66 -9.37
N THR A 104 6.75 -19.64 -10.18
CA THR A 104 7.66 -20.37 -11.08
C THR A 104 7.32 -20.15 -12.55
N SER A 105 6.24 -19.46 -12.87
CA SER A 105 5.78 -19.21 -14.23
C SER A 105 5.40 -17.75 -14.44
N MET A 106 5.48 -17.28 -15.68
CA MET A 106 5.14 -15.91 -16.05
C MET A 106 3.67 -15.55 -15.78
N PRO A 107 2.67 -16.39 -16.15
CA PRO A 107 1.26 -16.09 -15.85
C PRO A 107 0.97 -15.92 -14.36
N LEU A 108 1.56 -16.75 -13.52
CA LEU A 108 1.44 -16.66 -12.07
C LEU A 108 2.07 -15.37 -11.53
N LEU A 109 3.20 -14.96 -12.08
CA LEU A 109 3.87 -13.72 -11.69
C LEU A 109 3.01 -12.50 -12.04
N ILE A 110 2.41 -12.47 -13.21
CA ILE A 110 1.50 -11.39 -13.64
C ILE A 110 0.27 -11.33 -12.71
N ALA A 111 -0.33 -12.48 -12.41
CA ALA A 111 -1.47 -12.56 -11.50
C ALA A 111 -1.11 -12.06 -10.10
N SER A 112 0.06 -12.42 -9.59
CA SER A 112 0.57 -11.95 -8.30
C SER A 112 0.81 -10.45 -8.30
N ARG A 113 1.28 -9.88 -9.40
CA ARG A 113 1.46 -8.43 -9.55
C ARG A 113 0.13 -7.68 -9.57
N VAL A 114 -0.90 -8.25 -10.19
CA VAL A 114 -2.26 -7.69 -10.13
C VAL A 114 -2.76 -7.66 -8.69
N LEU A 115 -2.62 -8.76 -7.97
CA LEU A 115 -2.99 -8.84 -6.55
C LEU A 115 -2.22 -7.81 -5.71
N GLN A 116 -0.91 -7.69 -5.93
CA GLN A 116 -0.06 -6.72 -5.26
C GLN A 116 -0.46 -5.29 -5.57
N GLY A 117 -0.86 -5.01 -6.82
CA GLY A 117 -1.39 -3.71 -7.24
C GLY A 117 -2.69 -3.34 -6.55
N LEU A 118 -3.56 -4.32 -6.29
CA LEU A 118 -4.78 -4.11 -5.52
C LEU A 118 -4.47 -3.58 -4.10
N GLY A 119 -3.45 -4.13 -3.46
CA GLY A 119 -2.98 -3.61 -2.17
C GLY A 119 -2.21 -2.31 -2.28
N GLY A 120 -1.32 -2.20 -3.28
CA GLY A 120 -0.46 -1.03 -3.47
C GLY A 120 -1.21 0.26 -3.73
N GLY A 121 -2.30 0.22 -4.51
CA GLY A 121 -3.16 1.37 -4.75
C GLY A 121 -3.78 1.89 -3.46
N GLY A 122 -4.22 0.99 -2.59
CA GLY A 122 -4.76 1.34 -1.28
C GLY A 122 -3.73 1.96 -0.36
N LEU A 123 -2.52 1.41 -0.32
CA LEU A 123 -1.44 1.96 0.51
C LEU A 123 -1.11 3.40 0.13
N MET A 124 -1.01 3.71 -1.15
CA MET A 124 -0.71 5.06 -1.61
C MET A 124 -1.81 6.06 -1.24
N VAL A 125 -3.05 5.74 -1.56
CA VAL A 125 -4.19 6.64 -1.33
C VAL A 125 -4.43 6.87 0.15
N LEU A 126 -4.42 5.80 0.94
CA LEU A 126 -4.68 5.89 2.38
C LEU A 126 -3.54 6.60 3.11
N SER A 127 -2.30 6.41 2.66
CA SER A 127 -1.15 7.14 3.21
C SER A 127 -1.28 8.63 2.96
N GLN A 128 -1.64 9.04 1.76
CA GLN A 128 -1.87 10.45 1.42
C GLN A 128 -3.03 11.04 2.21
N ALA A 129 -4.11 10.28 2.37
CA ALA A 129 -5.26 10.70 3.15
C ALA A 129 -4.92 10.89 4.63
N LEU A 130 -4.11 10.00 5.21
CA LEU A 130 -3.64 10.11 6.59
C LEU A 130 -2.73 11.32 6.78
N ILE A 131 -1.84 11.59 5.83
CA ILE A 131 -0.99 12.79 5.85
C ILE A 131 -1.87 14.04 5.81
N GLY A 132 -2.88 14.07 4.97
CA GLY A 132 -3.83 15.17 4.88
C GLY A 132 -4.58 15.44 6.18
N GLU A 133 -4.84 14.42 6.98
CA GLU A 133 -5.46 14.57 8.30
C GLU A 133 -4.49 15.11 9.36
N LEU A 134 -3.21 14.79 9.23
CA LEU A 134 -2.17 15.21 10.16
C LEU A 134 -1.74 16.66 9.97
N VAL A 135 -1.84 17.18 8.76
CA VAL A 135 -1.51 18.57 8.46
C VAL A 135 -2.76 19.42 8.66
N PRO A 136 -2.78 20.34 9.64
CA PRO A 136 -3.97 21.17 9.86
C PRO A 136 -4.21 22.08 8.66
N PRO A 137 -5.46 22.25 8.24
CA PRO A 137 -5.80 23.24 7.23
C PRO A 137 -5.61 24.64 7.80
N TRP A 138 -4.96 25.49 7.07
CA TRP A 138 -4.60 26.85 7.43
C TRP A 138 -5.40 27.88 6.64
#